data_42e37389d62ba23fd416d4190d498dae
#
_entry.id   42e37389d62ba23fd416d4190d498dae
#
_cell.length_a   1.000
_cell.length_b   1.000
_cell.length_c   1.000
_cell.angle_alpha   90.00
_cell.angle_beta   90.00
_cell.angle_gamma   90.00
#
_symmetry.space_group_name_H-M   'P 1'
#
loop_
_entity.id
_entity.type
_entity.pdbx_description
1 polymer ?
#
loop_
_entity_poly.entity_id
_entity_poly.type
_entity_poly.pdbx_seq_one_letter_code
_entity_poly.pdbx_strand_id
1 'polypeptide(L)'
;MNRRSLLAALPLLLPGRAFAAEAFAPTAQDRVTIAAVEAYLNGIKRLRAKFLQVAPNGAISGGTMWLDRPGKMRFDYDPPAPFLLVANYGILLYHDKQLDQTSNIPLSQTPLGILLSDRVRLSGDVQVTGIDRLPGEVVLRIQRTGSPGDGSLALSFIDKPLTLRQWTVTDPQRQETRVTLLNPEAGGSFDAKLFEFKAPSGPFGGSNG
;
A
#
# COMPACT_ATOMS: atom_id res chain seq x y z
N MET A 1 29.35 -72.23 -5.19
CA MET A 1 29.97 -71.07 -5.87
C MET A 1 28.87 -70.28 -6.50
N ASN A 2 28.30 -69.25 -5.79
CA ASN A 2 27.26 -68.40 -6.33
C ASN A 2 27.71 -66.92 -6.22
N ARG A 3 28.05 -66.31 -7.35
CA ARG A 3 28.37 -64.88 -7.48
C ARG A 3 27.09 -64.12 -7.57
N ARG A 4 26.73 -63.41 -6.53
CA ARG A 4 25.67 -62.39 -6.57
C ARG A 4 26.27 -61.04 -6.98
N SER A 5 25.95 -60.58 -8.20
CA SER A 5 26.30 -59.28 -8.70
C SER A 5 25.31 -58.24 -8.12
N LEU A 6 25.80 -57.36 -7.26
CA LEU A 6 25.07 -56.18 -6.79
C LEU A 6 25.20 -55.07 -7.85
N LEU A 7 24.12 -54.80 -8.55
CA LEU A 7 23.97 -53.60 -9.39
C LEU A 7 23.61 -52.42 -8.47
N ALA A 8 24.56 -51.51 -8.27
CA ALA A 8 24.33 -50.25 -7.59
C ALA A 8 23.69 -49.28 -8.59
N ALA A 9 22.42 -48.98 -8.39
CA ALA A 9 21.72 -47.90 -9.12
C ALA A 9 22.12 -46.55 -8.54
N LEU A 10 22.85 -45.76 -9.33
CA LEU A 10 23.22 -44.37 -9.01
C LEU A 10 22.03 -43.48 -9.29
N PRO A 11 21.48 -42.70 -8.32
CA PRO A 11 20.39 -41.74 -8.62
C PRO A 11 20.97 -40.56 -9.39
N LEU A 12 20.47 -40.35 -10.60
CA LEU A 12 20.76 -39.20 -11.47
C LEU A 12 20.08 -37.96 -10.85
N LEU A 13 20.81 -37.15 -10.09
CA LEU A 13 20.38 -35.86 -9.62
C LEU A 13 20.35 -34.88 -10.82
N LEU A 14 19.15 -34.65 -11.38
CA LEU A 14 18.92 -33.59 -12.33
C LEU A 14 18.97 -32.27 -11.58
N PRO A 15 19.82 -31.30 -12.00
CA PRO A 15 19.82 -29.97 -11.40
C PRO A 15 18.49 -29.29 -11.72
N GLY A 16 17.64 -29.10 -10.71
CA GLY A 16 16.45 -28.29 -10.82
C GLY A 16 16.87 -26.87 -11.25
N ARG A 17 16.46 -26.45 -12.45
CA ARG A 17 16.55 -25.05 -12.86
C ARG A 17 15.62 -24.26 -11.96
N ALA A 18 16.20 -23.53 -11.00
CA ALA A 18 15.48 -22.47 -10.32
C ALA A 18 15.12 -21.42 -11.37
N PHE A 19 13.85 -21.32 -11.74
CA PHE A 19 13.34 -20.19 -12.49
C PHE A 19 13.41 -18.98 -11.56
N ALA A 20 14.48 -18.21 -11.65
CA ALA A 20 14.50 -16.86 -11.11
C ALA A 20 13.38 -16.09 -11.81
N ALA A 21 12.41 -15.57 -11.04
CA ALA A 21 11.40 -14.68 -11.61
C ALA A 21 12.13 -13.52 -12.30
N GLU A 22 11.89 -13.37 -13.60
CA GLU A 22 12.54 -12.34 -14.40
C GLU A 22 12.13 -10.97 -13.85
N ALA A 23 13.13 -10.15 -13.52
CA ALA A 23 12.87 -8.83 -12.98
C ALA A 23 12.15 -7.99 -14.04
N PHE A 24 11.10 -7.26 -13.65
CA PHE A 24 10.35 -6.39 -14.55
C PHE A 24 11.29 -5.37 -15.23
N ALA A 25 11.41 -5.47 -16.55
CA ALA A 25 12.17 -4.54 -17.38
C ALA A 25 11.18 -3.63 -18.14
N PRO A 26 11.06 -2.34 -17.76
CA PRO A 26 10.08 -1.45 -18.38
C PRO A 26 10.41 -1.18 -19.87
N THR A 27 9.44 -1.37 -20.74
CA THR A 27 9.46 -0.99 -22.15
C THR A 27 9.47 0.54 -22.32
N ALA A 28 9.62 1.04 -23.54
CA ALA A 28 9.48 2.47 -23.81
C ALA A 28 8.09 2.99 -23.42
N GLN A 29 7.04 2.22 -23.71
CA GLN A 29 5.66 2.56 -23.34
C GLN A 29 5.47 2.56 -21.81
N ASP A 30 6.10 1.64 -21.08
CA ASP A 30 6.04 1.58 -19.62
C ASP A 30 6.69 2.81 -19.00
N ARG A 31 7.83 3.25 -19.51
CA ARG A 31 8.49 4.48 -19.04
C ARG A 31 7.62 5.72 -19.21
N VAL A 32 6.89 5.85 -20.32
CA VAL A 32 5.92 6.93 -20.53
C VAL A 32 4.79 6.85 -19.50
N THR A 33 4.25 5.66 -19.27
CA THR A 33 3.19 5.44 -18.26
C THR A 33 3.68 5.77 -16.85
N ILE A 34 4.88 5.30 -16.47
CA ILE A 34 5.47 5.59 -15.15
C ILE A 34 5.63 7.10 -14.96
N ALA A 35 6.16 7.80 -15.94
CA ALA A 35 6.34 9.25 -15.87
C ALA A 35 4.99 9.99 -15.75
N ALA A 36 3.96 9.56 -16.47
CA ALA A 36 2.62 10.13 -16.38
C ALA A 36 2.00 9.90 -14.98
N VAL A 37 2.17 8.70 -14.40
CA VAL A 37 1.70 8.38 -13.05
C VAL A 37 2.46 9.19 -12.00
N GLU A 38 3.78 9.32 -12.11
CA GLU A 38 4.56 10.20 -11.22
C GLU A 38 4.08 11.65 -11.27
N ALA A 39 3.88 12.18 -12.47
CA ALA A 39 3.38 13.55 -12.67
C ALA A 39 1.99 13.73 -12.05
N TYR A 40 1.07 12.78 -12.28
CA TYR A 40 -0.27 12.78 -11.71
C TYR A 40 -0.22 12.78 -10.17
N LEU A 41 0.50 11.81 -9.58
CA LEU A 41 0.61 11.70 -8.14
C LEU A 41 1.26 12.95 -7.52
N ASN A 42 2.26 13.54 -8.15
CA ASN A 42 2.91 14.74 -7.66
C ASN A 42 2.05 16.01 -7.82
N GLY A 43 1.09 16.00 -8.72
CA GLY A 43 0.08 17.06 -8.87
C GLY A 43 -0.93 17.09 -7.71
N ILE A 44 -1.10 15.97 -7.00
CA ILE A 44 -2.05 15.89 -5.88
C ILE A 44 -1.30 16.16 -4.57
N LYS A 45 -1.40 17.36 -4.03
CA LYS A 45 -0.88 17.69 -2.69
C LYS A 45 -1.90 17.44 -1.60
N ARG A 46 -3.16 17.72 -1.88
CA ARG A 46 -4.31 17.50 -1.00
C ARG A 46 -5.41 16.79 -1.73
N LEU A 47 -6.06 15.87 -1.05
CA LEU A 47 -7.17 15.11 -1.59
C LEU A 47 -8.17 14.81 -0.46
N ARG A 48 -9.44 14.98 -0.75
CA ARG A 48 -10.55 14.46 0.04
C ARG A 48 -11.35 13.51 -0.84
N ALA A 49 -11.77 12.37 -0.28
CA ALA A 49 -12.63 11.43 -0.99
C ALA A 49 -13.51 10.66 -0.01
N LYS A 50 -14.66 10.20 -0.46
CA LYS A 50 -15.28 9.03 0.13
C LYS A 50 -14.48 7.81 -0.30
N PHE A 51 -14.47 6.76 0.53
CA PHE A 51 -13.79 5.51 0.18
C PHE A 51 -14.64 4.29 0.49
N LEU A 52 -14.36 3.23 -0.23
CA LEU A 52 -14.80 1.87 0.08
C LEU A 52 -13.55 1.02 0.29
N GLN A 53 -13.48 0.32 1.41
CA GLN A 53 -12.40 -0.62 1.72
C GLN A 53 -12.91 -2.04 1.75
N VAL A 54 -12.13 -2.95 1.15
CA VAL A 54 -12.30 -4.40 1.30
C VAL A 54 -11.10 -4.91 2.06
N ALA A 55 -11.32 -5.45 3.24
CA ALA A 55 -10.31 -6.05 4.11
C ALA A 55 -9.91 -7.45 3.63
N PRO A 56 -8.78 -8.04 4.11
CA PRO A 56 -8.34 -9.38 3.71
C PRO A 56 -9.36 -10.49 3.95
N ASN A 57 -10.19 -10.36 4.97
CA ASN A 57 -11.27 -11.30 5.29
C ASN A 57 -12.56 -11.06 4.47
N GLY A 58 -12.53 -10.14 3.49
CA GLY A 58 -13.68 -9.76 2.67
C GLY A 58 -14.64 -8.76 3.32
N ALA A 59 -14.41 -8.33 4.56
CA ALA A 59 -15.25 -7.33 5.20
C ALA A 59 -15.17 -5.99 4.44
N ILE A 60 -16.33 -5.37 4.26
CA ILE A 60 -16.47 -4.11 3.54
C ILE A 60 -16.76 -3.00 4.55
N SER A 61 -16.04 -1.91 4.45
CA SER A 61 -16.25 -0.70 5.22
C SER A 61 -16.07 0.53 4.33
N GLY A 62 -16.64 1.64 4.71
CA GLY A 62 -16.53 2.91 4.00
C GLY A 62 -16.29 4.06 4.94
N GLY A 63 -16.13 5.25 4.37
CA GLY A 63 -15.92 6.44 5.18
C GLY A 63 -15.43 7.63 4.35
N THR A 64 -14.75 8.54 5.03
CA THR A 64 -14.12 9.70 4.40
C THR A 64 -12.62 9.67 4.66
N MET A 65 -11.84 9.92 3.62
CA MET A 65 -10.41 10.06 3.72
C MET A 65 -9.95 11.47 3.37
N TRP A 66 -8.86 11.89 3.98
CA TRP A 66 -8.13 13.11 3.67
C TRP A 66 -6.65 12.78 3.53
N LEU A 67 -6.01 13.40 2.57
CA LEU A 67 -4.58 13.34 2.33
C LEU A 67 -4.05 14.78 2.25
N ASP A 68 -3.00 15.08 2.98
CA ASP A 68 -2.26 16.34 2.91
C ASP A 68 -0.77 16.05 2.95
N ARG A 69 -0.14 16.03 1.78
CA ARG A 69 1.29 15.71 1.66
C ARG A 69 2.17 16.91 2.02
N PRO A 70 3.32 16.62 2.66
CA PRO A 70 3.87 15.30 2.97
C PRO A 70 3.33 14.70 4.27
N GLY A 71 3.27 13.38 4.29
CA GLY A 71 3.19 12.56 5.51
C GLY A 71 1.87 12.53 6.25
N LYS A 72 0.82 13.24 5.78
CA LYS A 72 -0.44 13.31 6.50
C LYS A 72 -1.55 12.61 5.72
N MET A 73 -2.30 11.77 6.42
CA MET A 73 -3.47 11.08 5.90
C MET A 73 -4.39 10.72 7.06
N ARG A 74 -5.69 10.76 6.82
CA ARG A 74 -6.71 10.32 7.77
C ARG A 74 -7.79 9.53 7.07
N PHE A 75 -8.24 8.46 7.69
CA PHE A 75 -9.43 7.70 7.34
C PHE A 75 -10.37 7.68 8.54
N ASP A 76 -11.53 8.29 8.39
CA ASP A 76 -12.65 8.16 9.32
C ASP A 76 -13.63 7.17 8.73
N TYR A 77 -13.81 6.04 9.41
CA TYR A 77 -14.74 5.01 9.00
C TYR A 77 -16.15 5.34 9.48
N ASP A 78 -17.12 5.13 8.59
CA ASP A 78 -18.53 5.28 8.92
C ASP A 78 -18.99 4.10 9.80
N PRO A 79 -19.92 4.31 10.75
CA PRO A 79 -20.51 3.22 11.53
C PRO A 79 -21.11 2.12 10.64
N PRO A 80 -21.06 0.83 11.03
CA PRO A 80 -20.62 0.34 12.36
C PRO A 80 -19.11 0.09 12.49
N ALA A 81 -18.28 0.42 11.48
CA ALA A 81 -16.85 0.17 11.55
C ALA A 81 -16.18 1.04 12.63
N PRO A 82 -15.55 0.44 13.65
CA PRO A 82 -15.05 1.18 14.81
C PRO A 82 -13.65 1.77 14.60
N PHE A 83 -13.19 1.93 13.37
CA PHE A 83 -11.79 2.20 13.08
C PHE A 83 -11.51 3.68 12.81
N LEU A 84 -10.29 4.07 13.12
CA LEU A 84 -9.67 5.33 12.73
C LEU A 84 -8.23 5.05 12.31
N LEU A 85 -7.82 5.57 11.16
CA LEU A 85 -6.44 5.50 10.70
C LEU A 85 -5.92 6.91 10.48
N VAL A 86 -4.77 7.23 11.08
CA VAL A 86 -4.13 8.55 10.95
C VAL A 86 -2.65 8.37 10.67
N ALA A 87 -2.17 8.96 9.59
CA ALA A 87 -0.74 9.14 9.35
C ALA A 87 -0.34 10.57 9.67
N ASN A 88 0.66 10.74 10.51
CA ASN A 88 1.30 12.01 10.83
C ASN A 88 2.66 11.78 11.49
N TYR A 89 3.57 12.74 11.41
CA TYR A 89 4.90 12.67 12.04
C TYR A 89 5.68 11.38 11.75
N GLY A 90 5.50 10.78 10.56
CA GLY A 90 6.20 9.56 10.16
C GLY A 90 5.64 8.27 10.76
N ILE A 91 4.52 8.34 11.45
CA ILE A 91 3.81 7.20 12.06
C ILE A 91 2.45 7.03 11.39
N LEU A 92 2.08 5.79 11.12
CA LEU A 92 0.72 5.37 10.80
C LEU A 92 0.10 4.80 12.08
N LEU A 93 -0.89 5.48 12.59
CA LEU A 93 -1.67 5.07 13.75
C LEU A 93 -2.97 4.41 13.28
N TYR A 94 -3.23 3.23 13.78
CA TYR A 94 -4.50 2.53 13.65
C TYR A 94 -5.14 2.40 15.03
N HIS A 95 -6.37 2.88 15.16
CA HIS A 95 -7.12 2.83 16.41
C HIS A 95 -8.44 2.09 16.20
N ASP A 96 -8.65 1.04 16.99
CA ASP A 96 -9.92 0.35 17.13
C ASP A 96 -10.69 0.95 18.33
N LYS A 97 -11.76 1.69 18.03
CA LYS A 97 -12.58 2.38 19.03
C LYS A 97 -13.39 1.41 19.91
N GLN A 98 -13.68 0.21 19.41
CA GLN A 98 -14.45 -0.79 20.15
C GLN A 98 -13.59 -1.50 21.20
N LEU A 99 -12.34 -1.79 20.82
CA LEU A 99 -11.38 -2.47 21.70
C LEU A 99 -10.53 -1.48 22.50
N ASP A 100 -10.63 -0.17 22.21
CA ASP A 100 -9.75 0.89 22.73
C ASP A 100 -8.25 0.56 22.54
N GLN A 101 -7.92 -0.04 21.40
CA GLN A 101 -6.56 -0.45 21.08
C GLN A 101 -5.97 0.44 19.99
N THR A 102 -4.72 0.84 20.20
CA THR A 102 -3.98 1.66 19.25
C THR A 102 -2.69 0.96 18.87
N SER A 103 -2.46 0.84 17.56
CA SER A 103 -1.21 0.34 16.98
C SER A 103 -0.50 1.46 16.24
N ASN A 104 0.81 1.59 16.47
CA ASN A 104 1.68 2.57 15.81
C ASN A 104 2.67 1.84 14.91
N ILE A 105 2.68 2.18 13.62
CA ILE A 105 3.55 1.58 12.62
C ILE A 105 4.37 2.69 11.99
N PRO A 106 5.71 2.60 11.93
CA PRO A 106 6.52 3.56 11.19
C PRO A 106 6.06 3.62 9.73
N LEU A 107 5.73 4.82 9.23
CA LEU A 107 5.24 5.02 7.88
C LEU A 107 6.23 4.52 6.82
N SER A 108 7.53 4.59 7.14
CA SER A 108 8.61 4.06 6.31
C SER A 108 8.56 2.54 6.13
N GLN A 109 7.89 1.82 7.02
CA GLN A 109 7.71 0.36 6.96
C GLN A 109 6.39 -0.04 6.30
N THR A 110 5.64 0.92 5.76
CA THR A 110 4.38 0.67 5.09
C THR A 110 4.46 1.04 3.60
N PRO A 111 3.82 0.28 2.70
CA PRO A 111 3.72 0.68 1.30
C PRO A 111 3.02 2.04 1.09
N LEU A 112 2.11 2.43 2.00
CA LEU A 112 1.43 3.73 1.96
C LEU A 112 2.39 4.91 2.09
N GLY A 113 3.53 4.74 2.77
CA GLY A 113 4.57 5.76 2.87
C GLY A 113 5.06 6.27 1.51
N ILE A 114 4.97 5.45 0.47
CA ILE A 114 5.31 5.85 -0.90
C ILE A 114 4.36 6.96 -1.37
N LEU A 115 3.05 6.78 -1.17
CA LEU A 115 2.04 7.76 -1.58
C LEU A 115 2.10 9.06 -0.77
N LEU A 116 2.58 8.99 0.47
CA LEU A 116 2.64 10.13 1.39
C LEU A 116 3.95 10.90 1.31
N SER A 117 4.89 10.49 0.48
CA SER A 117 6.16 11.21 0.25
C SER A 117 5.91 12.63 -0.26
N ASP A 118 6.77 13.58 0.09
CA ASP A 118 6.70 14.95 -0.45
C ASP A 118 6.77 14.92 -1.98
N ARG A 119 7.69 14.13 -2.51
CA ARG A 119 7.81 13.84 -3.93
C ARG A 119 7.76 12.34 -4.18
N VAL A 120 6.72 11.89 -4.85
CA VAL A 120 6.61 10.49 -5.28
C VAL A 120 7.60 10.26 -6.41
N ARG A 121 8.47 9.26 -6.24
CA ARG A 121 9.36 8.73 -7.26
C ARG A 121 9.12 7.24 -7.37
N LEU A 122 8.94 6.76 -8.60
CA LEU A 122 8.75 5.33 -8.89
C LEU A 122 10.06 4.69 -9.38
N SER A 123 11.18 5.19 -8.84
CA SER A 123 12.55 4.75 -9.13
C SER A 123 13.45 5.01 -7.90
N GLY A 124 14.61 4.37 -7.84
CA GLY A 124 15.53 4.50 -6.71
C GLY A 124 15.08 3.66 -5.52
N ASP A 125 14.59 4.28 -4.43
CA ASP A 125 14.09 3.61 -3.23
C ASP A 125 12.77 2.86 -3.45
N VAL A 126 12.14 3.06 -4.61
CA VAL A 126 10.93 2.39 -5.06
C VAL A 126 11.16 1.82 -6.44
N GLN A 127 10.65 0.63 -6.70
CA GLN A 127 10.68 0.00 -8.01
C GLN A 127 9.28 -0.36 -8.48
N VAL A 128 9.05 -0.19 -9.77
CA VAL A 128 7.88 -0.76 -10.46
C VAL A 128 8.18 -2.23 -10.73
N THR A 129 7.28 -3.10 -10.29
CA THR A 129 7.41 -4.57 -10.45
C THR A 129 6.48 -5.14 -11.50
N GLY A 130 5.61 -4.31 -12.06
CA GLY A 130 4.72 -4.70 -13.16
C GLY A 130 3.75 -3.59 -13.53
N ILE A 131 3.29 -3.63 -14.77
CA ILE A 131 2.24 -2.76 -15.29
C ILE A 131 1.25 -3.64 -16.07
N ASP A 132 0.00 -3.63 -15.64
CA ASP A 132 -1.09 -4.26 -16.38
C ASP A 132 -1.91 -3.20 -17.10
N ARG A 133 -2.27 -3.49 -18.34
CA ARG A 133 -3.14 -2.63 -19.15
C ARG A 133 -4.39 -3.40 -19.49
N LEU A 134 -5.50 -2.90 -18.97
CA LEU A 134 -6.84 -3.40 -19.23
C LEU A 134 -7.61 -2.35 -20.04
N PRO A 135 -8.71 -2.70 -20.72
CA PRO A 135 -9.52 -1.71 -21.39
C PRO A 135 -9.99 -0.61 -20.42
N GLY A 136 -9.48 0.64 -20.61
CA GLY A 136 -9.81 1.79 -19.78
C GLY A 136 -9.12 1.87 -18.41
N GLU A 137 -8.22 0.93 -18.08
CA GLU A 137 -7.54 0.87 -16.80
C GLU A 137 -6.05 0.55 -16.94
N VAL A 138 -5.24 1.17 -16.12
CA VAL A 138 -3.81 0.87 -15.95
C VAL A 138 -3.52 0.59 -14.50
N VAL A 139 -2.87 -0.54 -14.22
CA VAL A 139 -2.47 -0.92 -12.87
C VAL A 139 -0.96 -0.97 -12.77
N LEU A 140 -0.37 -0.17 -11.87
CA LEU A 140 1.05 -0.21 -11.55
C LEU A 140 1.25 -0.96 -10.23
N ARG A 141 2.12 -1.96 -10.23
CA ARG A 141 2.61 -2.61 -9.00
C ARG A 141 3.96 -2.03 -8.63
N ILE A 142 4.08 -1.59 -7.39
CA ILE A 142 5.28 -0.96 -6.85
C ILE A 142 5.63 -1.56 -5.49
N GLN A 143 6.91 -1.56 -5.18
CA GLN A 143 7.44 -1.97 -3.87
C GLN A 143 8.70 -1.18 -3.52
N ARG A 144 9.15 -1.25 -2.28
CA ARG A 144 10.45 -0.68 -1.89
C ARG A 144 11.58 -1.50 -2.46
N THR A 145 12.59 -0.81 -2.98
CA THR A 145 13.82 -1.45 -3.44
C THR A 145 14.58 -1.99 -2.22
N GLY A 146 15.07 -3.24 -2.32
CA GLY A 146 15.82 -3.86 -1.23
C GLY A 146 14.99 -4.38 -0.04
N SER A 147 13.68 -4.08 0.00
CA SER A 147 12.78 -4.53 1.07
C SER A 147 11.50 -5.16 0.52
N PRO A 148 11.59 -6.20 -0.32
CA PRO A 148 10.39 -6.82 -0.92
C PRO A 148 9.48 -7.48 0.13
N GLY A 149 10.01 -7.76 1.33
CA GLY A 149 9.27 -8.31 2.45
C GLY A 149 8.34 -7.31 3.14
N ASP A 150 8.54 -6.00 2.95
CA ASP A 150 7.70 -4.95 3.57
C ASP A 150 6.30 -4.84 2.93
N GLY A 151 6.03 -5.66 1.92
CA GLY A 151 4.79 -5.64 1.16
C GLY A 151 4.87 -4.82 -0.11
N SER A 152 3.73 -4.64 -0.78
CA SER A 152 3.63 -3.96 -2.07
C SER A 152 2.39 -3.10 -2.17
N LEU A 153 2.36 -2.23 -3.18
CA LEU A 153 1.24 -1.37 -3.50
C LEU A 153 0.90 -1.51 -4.98
N ALA A 154 -0.34 -1.83 -5.28
CA ALA A 154 -0.88 -1.78 -6.63
C ALA A 154 -1.78 -0.55 -6.75
N LEU A 155 -1.49 0.30 -7.73
CA LEU A 155 -2.22 1.54 -8.02
C LEU A 155 -3.02 1.35 -9.30
N SER A 156 -4.34 1.43 -9.22
CA SER A 156 -5.26 1.32 -10.36
C SER A 156 -5.73 2.71 -10.79
N PHE A 157 -5.54 3.02 -12.05
CA PHE A 157 -5.93 4.29 -12.66
C PHE A 157 -6.93 4.06 -13.78
N ILE A 158 -7.90 4.97 -13.90
CA ILE A 158 -8.60 5.17 -15.18
C ILE A 158 -7.56 5.69 -16.17
N ASP A 159 -7.51 5.13 -17.39
CA ASP A 159 -6.47 5.48 -18.36
C ASP A 159 -6.66 6.89 -18.96
N LYS A 160 -7.90 7.27 -19.27
CA LYS A 160 -8.19 8.55 -19.95
C LYS A 160 -9.46 9.21 -19.43
N PRO A 161 -9.32 10.37 -18.72
CA PRO A 161 -8.07 10.97 -18.22
C PRO A 161 -7.44 10.11 -17.12
N LEU A 162 -6.11 10.13 -17.01
CA LEU A 162 -5.40 9.39 -15.99
C LEU A 162 -5.86 9.86 -14.60
N THR A 163 -6.52 8.97 -13.86
CA THR A 163 -7.13 9.29 -12.57
C THR A 163 -7.00 8.11 -11.63
N LEU A 164 -6.42 8.32 -10.44
CA LEU A 164 -6.31 7.28 -9.41
C LEU A 164 -7.71 6.90 -8.93
N ARG A 165 -8.07 5.64 -9.12
CA ARG A 165 -9.36 5.08 -8.72
C ARG A 165 -9.26 4.24 -7.48
N GLN A 166 -8.18 3.47 -7.35
CA GLN A 166 -8.06 2.45 -6.32
C GLN A 166 -6.59 2.17 -6.02
N TRP A 167 -6.32 1.73 -4.81
CA TRP A 167 -5.07 1.03 -4.52
C TRP A 167 -5.31 -0.23 -3.71
N THR A 168 -4.40 -1.18 -3.84
CA THR A 168 -4.35 -2.39 -3.03
C THR A 168 -3.01 -2.43 -2.31
N VAL A 169 -3.04 -2.50 -1.00
CA VAL A 169 -1.87 -2.76 -0.15
C VAL A 169 -1.79 -4.25 0.07
N THR A 170 -0.65 -4.86 -0.25
CA THR A 170 -0.31 -6.22 0.17
C THR A 170 0.71 -6.10 1.29
N ASP A 171 0.40 -6.60 2.46
CA ASP A 171 1.26 -6.55 3.63
C ASP A 171 2.34 -7.66 3.62
N PRO A 172 3.28 -7.69 4.61
CA PRO A 172 4.30 -8.74 4.72
C PRO A 172 3.72 -10.15 4.83
N GLN A 173 2.51 -10.31 5.36
CA GLN A 173 1.80 -11.59 5.51
C GLN A 173 1.01 -11.97 4.24
N ARG A 174 1.18 -11.23 3.14
CA ARG A 174 0.44 -11.41 1.89
C ARG A 174 -1.07 -11.16 2.00
N GLN A 175 -1.49 -10.42 3.02
CA GLN A 175 -2.88 -10.00 3.17
C GLN A 175 -3.15 -8.76 2.32
N GLU A 176 -4.24 -8.75 1.59
CA GLU A 176 -4.59 -7.63 0.70
C GLU A 176 -5.69 -6.77 1.30
N THR A 177 -5.44 -5.47 1.37
CA THR A 177 -6.45 -4.45 1.68
C THR A 177 -6.63 -3.57 0.45
N ARG A 178 -7.83 -3.51 -0.07
CA ARG A 178 -8.19 -2.71 -1.25
C ARG A 178 -8.99 -1.48 -0.83
N VAL A 179 -8.60 -0.31 -1.33
CA VAL A 179 -9.29 0.95 -1.09
C VAL A 179 -9.66 1.57 -2.43
N THR A 180 -10.95 1.77 -2.64
CA THR A 180 -11.52 2.45 -3.82
C THR A 180 -11.91 3.85 -3.45
N LEU A 181 -11.50 4.83 -4.25
CA LEU A 181 -11.87 6.23 -4.09
C LEU A 181 -13.19 6.54 -4.78
N LEU A 182 -14.06 7.23 -4.08
CA LEU A 182 -15.35 7.68 -4.57
C LEU A 182 -15.38 9.22 -4.53
N ASN A 183 -15.66 9.84 -5.66
CA ASN A 183 -15.75 11.30 -5.82
C ASN A 183 -14.51 12.02 -5.23
N PRO A 184 -13.29 11.73 -5.71
CA PRO A 184 -12.09 12.37 -5.21
C PRO A 184 -12.06 13.85 -5.59
N GLU A 185 -11.82 14.72 -4.61
CA GLU A 185 -11.70 16.16 -4.73
C GLU A 185 -10.26 16.57 -4.41
N ALA A 186 -9.52 17.01 -5.41
CA ALA A 186 -8.15 17.49 -5.22
C ALA A 186 -8.13 18.97 -4.82
N GLY A 187 -7.15 19.35 -3.97
CA GLY A 187 -6.98 20.73 -3.52
C GLY A 187 -7.66 21.01 -2.18
N GLY A 188 -8.03 22.28 -1.95
CA GLY A 188 -8.58 22.75 -0.68
C GLY A 188 -7.53 22.97 0.41
N SER A 189 -8.01 23.24 1.63
CA SER A 189 -7.19 23.37 2.83
C SER A 189 -7.82 22.54 3.95
N PHE A 190 -6.99 21.94 4.78
CA PHE A 190 -7.44 21.16 5.93
C PHE A 190 -6.83 21.74 7.20
N ASP A 191 -7.60 21.75 8.29
CA ASP A 191 -7.09 22.10 9.61
C ASP A 191 -6.01 21.06 10.00
N ALA A 192 -4.87 21.53 10.51
CA ALA A 192 -3.79 20.64 10.97
C ALA A 192 -4.27 19.64 12.04
N LYS A 193 -5.22 20.06 12.88
CA LYS A 193 -5.84 19.22 13.92
C LYS A 193 -6.57 18.01 13.37
N LEU A 194 -6.98 18.04 12.10
CA LEU A 194 -7.60 16.90 11.44
C LEU A 194 -6.69 15.66 11.45
N PHE A 195 -5.38 15.87 11.41
CA PHE A 195 -4.38 14.80 11.38
C PHE A 195 -3.75 14.53 12.76
N GLU A 196 -4.31 15.11 13.82
CA GLU A 196 -3.94 14.78 15.19
C GLU A 196 -4.81 13.63 15.69
N PHE A 197 -4.19 12.71 16.41
CA PHE A 197 -4.90 11.70 17.20
C PHE A 197 -4.71 12.03 18.68
N LYS A 198 -5.82 12.17 19.37
CA LYS A 198 -5.85 12.22 20.84
C LYS A 198 -6.43 10.88 21.29
N ALA A 199 -5.62 10.07 21.96
CA ALA A 199 -6.13 8.87 22.62
C ALA A 199 -7.27 9.29 23.56
N PRO A 200 -8.36 8.53 23.62
CA PRO A 200 -9.37 8.76 24.64
C PRO A 200 -8.69 8.77 26.02
N SER A 201 -8.99 9.78 26.85
CA SER A 201 -8.51 9.81 28.23
C SER A 201 -9.19 8.66 28.96
N GLY A 202 -8.49 7.54 29.13
CA GLY A 202 -8.98 6.44 29.93
C GLY A 202 -9.21 6.91 31.36
N PRO A 203 -10.12 6.27 32.12
CA PRO A 203 -10.43 6.65 33.50
C PRO A 203 -9.24 6.54 34.48
N PHE A 204 -8.08 6.08 34.00
CA PHE A 204 -6.83 5.95 34.76
C PHE A 204 -5.67 6.77 34.18
N GLY A 205 -5.95 7.82 33.42
CA GLY A 205 -4.94 8.77 32.95
C GLY A 205 -4.34 9.54 34.14
N GLY A 206 -3.48 8.89 34.91
CA GLY A 206 -2.66 9.50 35.92
C GLY A 206 -1.71 10.49 35.31
N SER A 207 -1.89 11.76 35.59
CA SER A 207 -0.92 12.85 35.46
C SER A 207 0.38 12.42 36.13
N ASN A 208 1.40 12.08 35.33
CA ASN A 208 2.78 12.15 35.84
C ASN A 208 3.26 13.57 35.65
N GLY A 209 3.31 14.33 36.76
CA GLY A 209 3.96 15.61 36.92
C GLY A 209 5.49 15.52 36.78
#